data_b9de5efa575c559fe283fec4380d039e
#
_entry.id   b9de5efa575c559fe283fec4380d039e
#
_cell.length_a   1.000
_cell.length_b   1.000
_cell.length_c   1.000
_cell.angle_alpha   90.00
_cell.angle_beta   90.00
_cell.angle_gamma   90.00
#
_symmetry.space_group_name_H-M   'P 1'
#
loop_
_entity.id
_entity.type
_entity.pdbx_description
1 polymer ?
#
loop_
_entity_poly.entity_id
_entity_poly.type
_entity_poly.pdbx_seq_one_letter_code
_entity_poly.pdbx_strand_id
1 'polypeptide(L)'
;GRPEIRWPHRVSQSMETRIVDPETGVEILEPGRPGELQVRGATVFDGYFKSPEMTQRAFTADGYFRTGDLFEIAGDDQGLRYYRFAGRHKQIIVRGGVKISPEELDEILAGCPGLVEGAVVGYPDDVMGERICAVVVPKPGADLGVDQLAAYFESRGAAVFKRPERLRVVAQLPRNPVGKVVRAELLRIATAPGNEEAG
;
A
#
# COMPACT_ATOMS: atom_id res chain seq x y z
N GLY A 1 1.97 15.39 10.69
CA GLY A 1 0.60 15.03 10.36
C GLY A 1 0.52 14.80 8.87
N ARG A 2 -0.05 13.67 8.43
CA ARG A 2 -0.32 13.42 7.01
C ARG A 2 -1.22 14.54 6.48
N PRO A 3 -0.99 15.05 5.26
CA PRO A 3 -1.93 15.98 4.66
C PRO A 3 -3.29 15.26 4.53
N GLU A 4 -4.30 15.81 5.18
CA GLU A 4 -5.67 15.37 4.97
C GLU A 4 -6.07 15.73 3.54
N ILE A 5 -6.15 14.73 2.67
CA ILE A 5 -6.76 14.92 1.36
C ILE A 5 -8.27 15.00 1.61
N ARG A 6 -8.77 16.21 1.76
CA ARG A 6 -10.20 16.48 1.83
C ARG A 6 -10.79 16.35 0.44
N TRP A 7 -11.34 15.20 0.14
CA TRP A 7 -12.22 15.04 -1.01
C TRP A 7 -13.64 15.40 -0.54
N PRO A 8 -14.17 16.58 -0.87
CA PRO A 8 -15.57 16.84 -0.59
C PRO A 8 -16.41 15.82 -1.37
N HIS A 9 -17.43 15.27 -0.73
CA HIS A 9 -18.37 14.28 -1.28
C HIS A 9 -19.11 14.75 -2.57
N ARG A 10 -18.80 15.94 -3.05
CA ARG A 10 -19.28 16.49 -4.31
C ARG A 10 -18.30 16.29 -5.46
N VAL A 11 -17.87 15.04 -5.68
CA VAL A 11 -17.16 14.74 -6.94
C VAL A 11 -18.12 14.86 -8.13
N SER A 12 -19.36 14.57 -7.97
CA SER A 12 -20.53 15.01 -8.74
C SER A 12 -21.79 14.44 -8.05
N GLN A 13 -22.97 15.03 -8.29
CA GLN A 13 -24.25 14.46 -7.86
C GLN A 13 -24.55 13.10 -8.53
N SER A 14 -23.69 12.66 -9.45
CA SER A 14 -23.80 11.43 -10.22
C SER A 14 -22.86 10.30 -9.75
N MET A 15 -22.11 10.50 -8.67
CA MET A 15 -21.18 9.49 -8.12
C MET A 15 -21.64 9.02 -6.75
N GLU A 16 -21.80 7.71 -6.61
CA GLU A 16 -22.03 7.06 -5.33
C GLU A 16 -20.74 6.38 -4.87
N THR A 17 -20.45 6.45 -3.59
CA THR A 17 -19.27 5.84 -2.99
C THR A 17 -19.65 5.08 -1.74
N ARG A 18 -18.99 3.94 -1.48
CA ARG A 18 -19.07 3.21 -0.23
C ARG A 18 -17.71 2.62 0.13
N ILE A 19 -17.48 2.40 1.41
CA ILE A 19 -16.33 1.64 1.91
C ILE A 19 -16.85 0.29 2.36
N VAL A 20 -16.22 -0.79 1.88
CA VAL A 20 -16.67 -2.16 2.10
C VAL A 20 -15.51 -3.00 2.66
N ASP A 21 -15.79 -3.81 3.66
CA ASP A 21 -14.83 -4.81 4.12
C ASP A 21 -14.56 -5.82 2.98
N PRO A 22 -13.32 -5.92 2.48
CA PRO A 22 -13.04 -6.72 1.28
C PRO A 22 -13.18 -8.23 1.50
N GLU A 23 -13.21 -8.71 2.75
CA GLU A 23 -13.35 -10.13 3.10
C GLU A 23 -14.82 -10.53 3.25
N THR A 24 -15.61 -9.68 3.90
CA THR A 24 -17.01 -9.99 4.21
C THR A 24 -18.02 -9.37 3.26
N GLY A 25 -17.61 -8.34 2.50
CA GLY A 25 -18.50 -7.56 1.64
C GLY A 25 -19.43 -6.61 2.38
N VAL A 26 -19.30 -6.48 3.69
CA VAL A 26 -20.15 -5.62 4.53
C VAL A 26 -19.68 -4.17 4.44
N GLU A 27 -20.63 -3.24 4.29
CA GLU A 27 -20.34 -1.80 4.27
C GLU A 27 -19.85 -1.33 5.64
N ILE A 28 -18.79 -0.53 5.63
CA ILE A 28 -18.17 0.07 6.82
C ILE A 28 -18.66 1.51 6.94
N LEU A 29 -19.31 1.79 8.05
CA LEU A 29 -19.85 3.12 8.36
C LEU A 29 -19.08 3.82 9.49
N GLU A 30 -18.27 3.06 10.24
CA GLU A 30 -17.51 3.58 11.37
C GLU A 30 -16.22 4.27 10.91
N PRO A 31 -15.88 5.46 11.47
CA PRO A 31 -14.60 6.13 11.21
C PRO A 31 -13.40 5.29 11.66
N GLY A 32 -12.28 5.44 10.93
CA GLY A 32 -10.99 4.85 11.30
C GLY A 32 -10.83 3.36 10.96
N ARG A 33 -11.84 2.71 10.40
CA ARG A 33 -11.76 1.33 9.93
C ARG A 33 -11.52 1.32 8.41
N PRO A 34 -10.37 0.79 7.92
CA PRO A 34 -10.10 0.70 6.49
C PRO A 34 -10.96 -0.35 5.79
N GLY A 35 -11.42 -0.03 4.58
CA GLY A 35 -12.10 -0.94 3.68
C GLY A 35 -11.90 -0.53 2.22
N GLU A 36 -12.29 -1.41 1.29
CA GLU A 36 -12.21 -1.12 -0.14
C GLU A 36 -13.18 -0.01 -0.52
N LEU A 37 -12.66 1.06 -1.14
CA LEU A 37 -13.51 2.06 -1.77
C LEU A 37 -14.15 1.46 -3.02
N GLN A 38 -15.46 1.50 -3.08
CA GLN A 38 -16.24 1.12 -4.24
C GLN A 38 -17.01 2.33 -4.75
N VAL A 39 -17.02 2.51 -6.07
CA VAL A 39 -17.63 3.68 -6.72
C VAL A 39 -18.60 3.28 -7.82
N ARG A 40 -19.70 4.04 -7.96
CA ARG A 40 -20.67 3.86 -9.03
C ARG A 40 -21.11 5.22 -9.55
N GLY A 41 -21.29 5.36 -10.87
CA GLY A 41 -21.81 6.61 -11.45
C GLY A 41 -21.37 6.82 -12.88
N ALA A 42 -21.86 7.89 -13.49
CA ALA A 42 -21.70 8.18 -14.91
C ALA A 42 -20.26 8.40 -15.40
N THR A 43 -19.31 8.63 -14.50
CA THR A 43 -17.88 8.82 -14.83
C THR A 43 -17.06 7.54 -14.63
N VAL A 44 -17.68 6.46 -14.15
CA VAL A 44 -17.04 5.14 -14.09
C VAL A 44 -17.13 4.51 -15.48
N PHE A 45 -16.02 3.92 -15.95
CA PHE A 45 -15.99 3.23 -17.23
C PHE A 45 -16.86 1.97 -17.22
N ASP A 46 -17.36 1.56 -18.41
CA ASP A 46 -18.29 0.42 -18.52
C ASP A 46 -17.62 -0.95 -18.44
N GLY A 47 -16.30 -0.99 -18.57
CA GLY A 47 -15.54 -2.25 -18.49
C GLY A 47 -14.22 -2.24 -19.23
N TYR A 48 -13.49 -3.34 -19.15
CA TYR A 48 -12.20 -3.53 -19.83
C TYR A 48 -12.40 -3.97 -21.28
N PHE A 49 -11.76 -3.28 -22.20
CA PHE A 49 -11.86 -3.57 -23.64
C PHE A 49 -11.48 -5.02 -23.93
N LYS A 50 -12.38 -5.73 -24.62
CA LYS A 50 -12.22 -7.15 -24.99
C LYS A 50 -11.88 -8.11 -23.83
N SER A 51 -12.25 -7.76 -22.60
CA SER A 51 -11.95 -8.57 -21.40
C SER A 51 -13.18 -8.68 -20.48
N PRO A 52 -14.21 -9.44 -20.88
CA PRO A 52 -15.46 -9.57 -20.12
C PRO A 52 -15.23 -10.17 -18.72
N GLU A 53 -14.32 -11.14 -18.59
CA GLU A 53 -13.99 -11.75 -17.30
C GLU A 53 -13.34 -10.74 -16.33
N MET A 54 -12.44 -9.88 -16.83
CA MET A 54 -11.85 -8.82 -16.00
C MET A 54 -12.91 -7.81 -15.58
N THR A 55 -13.82 -7.46 -16.50
CA THR A 55 -14.94 -6.56 -16.20
C THR A 55 -15.83 -7.15 -15.11
N GLN A 56 -16.23 -8.40 -15.25
CA GLN A 56 -17.06 -9.08 -14.24
C GLN A 56 -16.40 -9.11 -12.85
N ARG A 57 -15.09 -9.30 -12.78
CA ARG A 57 -14.34 -9.27 -11.50
C ARG A 57 -14.19 -7.87 -10.93
N ALA A 58 -14.15 -6.86 -11.78
CA ALA A 58 -13.95 -5.47 -11.38
C ALA A 58 -15.23 -4.81 -10.86
N PHE A 59 -16.40 -5.35 -11.15
CA PHE A 59 -17.67 -4.80 -10.71
C PHE A 59 -18.39 -5.74 -9.74
N THR A 60 -19.16 -5.15 -8.84
CA THR A 60 -20.08 -5.88 -7.97
C THR A 60 -21.39 -6.17 -8.71
N ALA A 61 -22.21 -7.10 -8.18
CA ALA A 61 -23.50 -7.43 -8.78
C ALA A 61 -24.47 -6.24 -8.84
N ASP A 62 -24.33 -5.28 -7.94
CA ASP A 62 -25.10 -4.03 -7.86
C ASP A 62 -24.43 -2.85 -8.58
N GLY A 63 -23.40 -3.12 -9.40
CA GLY A 63 -22.80 -2.17 -10.36
C GLY A 63 -21.76 -1.22 -9.78
N TYR A 64 -21.21 -1.47 -8.60
CA TYR A 64 -20.08 -0.70 -8.10
C TYR A 64 -18.77 -1.23 -8.67
N PHE A 65 -17.89 -0.33 -9.11
CA PHE A 65 -16.52 -0.62 -9.47
C PHE A 65 -15.67 -0.80 -8.20
N ARG A 66 -14.96 -1.92 -8.14
CA ARG A 66 -13.97 -2.24 -7.09
C ARG A 66 -12.66 -1.54 -7.42
N THR A 67 -12.31 -0.50 -6.66
CA THR A 67 -11.08 0.26 -6.93
C THR A 67 -9.80 -0.51 -6.59
N GLY A 68 -9.90 -1.46 -5.66
CA GLY A 68 -8.75 -2.13 -5.06
C GLY A 68 -7.95 -1.23 -4.09
N ASP A 69 -8.39 -0.01 -3.89
CA ASP A 69 -7.77 0.94 -2.98
C ASP A 69 -8.53 0.95 -1.64
N LEU A 70 -7.79 0.92 -0.53
CA LEU A 70 -8.35 0.99 0.81
C LEU A 70 -8.45 2.44 1.26
N PHE A 71 -9.60 2.77 1.81
CA PHE A 71 -9.88 4.05 2.43
C PHE A 71 -10.52 3.85 3.80
N GLU A 72 -10.39 4.83 4.67
CA GLU A 72 -11.14 4.94 5.92
C GLU A 72 -11.97 6.22 5.94
N ILE A 73 -13.07 6.21 6.67
CA ILE A 73 -13.83 7.42 6.96
C ILE A 73 -13.02 8.24 7.96
N ALA A 74 -12.54 9.41 7.54
CA ALA A 74 -11.72 10.30 8.38
C ALA A 74 -12.56 11.28 9.20
N GLY A 75 -13.82 11.50 8.83
CA GLY A 75 -14.75 12.37 9.51
C GLY A 75 -16.02 12.61 8.69
N ASP A 76 -17.00 13.22 9.32
CA ASP A 76 -18.24 13.70 8.71
C ASP A 76 -18.46 15.14 9.19
N ASP A 77 -18.58 16.09 8.26
CA ASP A 77 -18.89 17.49 8.53
C ASP A 77 -20.02 17.94 7.61
N GLN A 78 -21.13 18.37 8.18
CA GLN A 78 -22.33 18.84 7.48
C GLN A 78 -22.87 17.86 6.43
N GLY A 79 -22.79 16.55 6.70
CA GLY A 79 -23.22 15.49 5.78
C GLY A 79 -22.23 15.21 4.66
N LEU A 80 -21.01 15.71 4.75
CA LEU A 80 -19.90 15.42 3.86
C LEU A 80 -18.96 14.42 4.53
N ARG A 81 -18.84 13.21 3.98
CA ARG A 81 -17.85 12.24 4.44
C ARG A 81 -16.50 12.54 3.81
N TYR A 82 -15.47 12.52 4.64
CA TYR A 82 -14.08 12.62 4.21
C TYR A 82 -13.44 11.26 4.25
N TYR A 83 -12.72 10.92 3.20
CA TYR A 83 -12.01 9.66 3.11
C TYR A 83 -10.52 9.89 3.18
N ARG A 84 -9.82 9.04 3.95
CA ARG A 84 -8.37 8.99 4.00
C ARG A 84 -7.90 7.72 3.30
N PHE A 85 -6.95 7.85 2.39
CA PHE A 85 -6.32 6.70 1.75
C PHE A 85 -5.55 5.88 2.78
N ALA A 86 -5.76 4.56 2.79
CA ALA A 86 -5.15 3.62 3.73
C ALA A 86 -4.25 2.57 3.05
N GLY A 87 -4.11 2.62 1.72
CA GLY A 87 -3.25 1.71 0.96
C GLY A 87 -3.99 0.98 -0.16
N ARG A 88 -3.34 -0.05 -0.73
CA ARG A 88 -3.95 -0.93 -1.74
C ARG A 88 -4.22 -2.30 -1.18
N HIS A 89 -5.42 -2.83 -1.35
CA HIS A 89 -5.83 -4.13 -0.83
C HIS A 89 -4.84 -5.26 -1.22
N LYS A 90 -4.42 -5.31 -2.49
CA LYS A 90 -3.48 -6.33 -3.00
C LYS A 90 -2.01 -6.10 -2.62
N GLN A 91 -1.70 -5.01 -1.95
CA GLN A 91 -0.32 -4.65 -1.59
C GLN A 91 -0.10 -4.55 -0.08
N ILE A 92 -1.18 -4.65 0.71
CA ILE A 92 -1.11 -4.66 2.18
C ILE A 92 -0.23 -5.82 2.64
N ILE A 93 0.73 -5.52 3.50
CA ILE A 93 1.55 -6.50 4.19
C ILE A 93 0.76 -6.99 5.42
N VAL A 94 0.57 -8.30 5.55
CA VAL A 94 -0.15 -8.88 6.69
C VAL A 94 0.85 -9.57 7.61
N ARG A 95 1.31 -8.83 8.63
CA ARG A 95 2.30 -9.31 9.59
C ARG A 95 1.68 -9.57 10.96
N GLY A 96 1.65 -10.84 11.37
CA GLY A 96 1.03 -11.23 12.65
C GLY A 96 -0.43 -10.80 12.79
N GLY A 97 -1.20 -10.79 11.67
CA GLY A 97 -2.57 -10.31 11.63
C GLY A 97 -2.72 -8.78 11.51
N VAL A 98 -1.63 -8.02 11.61
CA VAL A 98 -1.66 -6.55 11.44
C VAL A 98 -1.52 -6.19 9.97
N LYS A 99 -2.45 -5.37 9.48
CA LYS A 99 -2.45 -4.85 8.09
C LYS A 99 -1.57 -3.59 8.03
N ILE A 100 -0.51 -3.61 7.24
CA ILE A 100 0.49 -2.54 7.12
C ILE A 100 0.53 -2.06 5.66
N SER A 101 0.37 -0.74 5.44
CA SER A 101 0.51 -0.13 4.12
C SER A 101 1.98 -0.01 3.73
N PRO A 102 2.43 -0.62 2.63
CA PRO A 102 3.79 -0.41 2.14
C PRO A 102 4.07 1.06 1.80
N GLU A 103 3.07 1.80 1.34
CA GLU A 103 3.21 3.21 0.99
C GLU A 103 3.58 4.06 2.21
N GLU A 104 3.04 3.74 3.39
CA GLU A 104 3.43 4.39 4.65
C GLU A 104 4.92 4.18 4.95
N LEU A 105 5.40 2.97 4.70
CA LEU A 105 6.80 2.62 4.95
C LEU A 105 7.73 3.20 3.88
N ASP A 106 7.27 3.29 2.62
CA ASP A 106 8.01 3.96 1.54
C ASP A 106 8.22 5.45 1.85
N GLU A 107 7.22 6.13 2.43
CA GLU A 107 7.35 7.54 2.85
C GLU A 107 8.45 7.71 3.92
N ILE A 108 8.52 6.79 4.89
CA ILE A 108 9.59 6.79 5.89
C ILE A 108 10.93 6.55 5.20
N LEU A 109 11.00 5.54 4.35
CA LEU A 109 12.22 5.11 3.65
C LEU A 109 12.79 6.20 2.75
N ALA A 110 11.92 6.97 2.07
CA ALA A 110 12.32 8.06 1.18
C ALA A 110 13.13 9.15 1.89
N GLY A 111 12.94 9.34 3.19
CA GLY A 111 13.72 10.28 4.00
C GLY A 111 15.00 9.71 4.58
N CYS A 112 15.35 8.44 4.30
CA CYS A 112 16.51 7.78 4.92
C CYS A 112 17.82 8.34 4.34
N PRO A 113 18.73 8.85 5.19
CA PRO A 113 20.07 9.29 4.74
C PRO A 113 20.84 8.12 4.11
N GLY A 114 21.59 8.41 3.06
CA GLY A 114 22.37 7.38 2.37
C GLY A 114 21.63 6.62 1.27
N LEU A 115 20.33 6.84 1.08
CA LEU A 115 19.57 6.26 -0.03
C LEU A 115 19.42 7.25 -1.20
N VAL A 116 19.44 6.72 -2.40
CA VAL A 116 18.95 7.38 -3.62
C VAL A 116 17.44 7.17 -3.70
N GLU A 117 17.00 5.92 -3.56
CA GLU A 117 15.59 5.53 -3.54
C GLU A 117 15.43 4.17 -2.85
N GLY A 118 14.20 3.85 -2.48
CA GLY A 118 13.86 2.55 -1.91
C GLY A 118 12.36 2.29 -1.95
N ALA A 119 12.00 1.04 -1.82
CA ALA A 119 10.60 0.64 -1.67
C ALA A 119 10.51 -0.60 -0.78
N VAL A 120 9.37 -0.73 -0.08
CA VAL A 120 9.12 -1.81 0.87
C VAL A 120 8.17 -2.83 0.26
N VAL A 121 8.38 -4.11 0.58
CA VAL A 121 7.50 -5.21 0.20
C VAL A 121 7.39 -6.23 1.33
N GLY A 122 6.20 -6.84 1.49
CA GLY A 122 6.02 -8.03 2.31
C GLY A 122 6.61 -9.26 1.61
N TYR A 123 7.25 -10.13 2.37
CA TYR A 123 7.68 -11.44 1.89
C TYR A 123 7.19 -12.53 2.85
N PRO A 124 6.90 -13.75 2.35
CA PRO A 124 6.32 -14.82 3.15
C PRO A 124 7.20 -15.24 4.35
N ASP A 125 6.55 -15.50 5.48
CA ASP A 125 7.15 -16.02 6.71
C ASP A 125 6.18 -17.00 7.38
N ASP A 126 6.67 -18.16 7.78
CA ASP A 126 5.82 -19.25 8.32
C ASP A 126 5.16 -18.92 9.67
N VAL A 127 5.72 -18.00 10.44
CA VAL A 127 5.21 -17.62 11.77
C VAL A 127 4.38 -16.35 11.71
N MET A 128 4.86 -15.33 11.00
CA MET A 128 4.24 -14.01 10.96
C MET A 128 3.28 -13.82 9.77
N GLY A 129 3.16 -14.82 8.88
CA GLY A 129 2.49 -14.68 7.60
C GLY A 129 3.36 -13.92 6.60
N GLU A 130 3.67 -12.66 6.90
CA GLU A 130 4.62 -11.87 6.13
C GLU A 130 5.56 -11.11 7.04
N ARG A 131 6.79 -10.87 6.54
CA ARG A 131 7.77 -9.94 7.10
C ARG A 131 8.08 -8.83 6.11
N ILE A 132 8.79 -7.81 6.56
CA ILE A 132 9.03 -6.58 5.81
C ILE A 132 10.45 -6.60 5.23
N CYS A 133 10.57 -6.48 3.90
CA CYS A 133 11.83 -6.28 3.20
C CYS A 133 11.89 -4.87 2.62
N ALA A 134 12.97 -4.15 2.86
CA ALA A 134 13.33 -2.95 2.15
C ALA A 134 14.24 -3.30 0.96
N VAL A 135 13.85 -2.89 -0.24
CA VAL A 135 14.68 -2.97 -1.45
C VAL A 135 15.17 -1.56 -1.76
N VAL A 136 16.47 -1.35 -1.76
CA VAL A 136 17.05 0.00 -1.76
C VAL A 136 18.13 0.18 -2.83
N VAL A 137 18.29 1.42 -3.28
CA VAL A 137 19.40 1.90 -4.08
C VAL A 137 20.22 2.84 -3.19
N PRO A 138 21.38 2.44 -2.69
CA PRO A 138 22.21 3.29 -1.85
C PRO A 138 22.92 4.38 -2.67
N LYS A 139 23.27 5.48 -2.02
CA LYS A 139 24.21 6.47 -2.57
C LYS A 139 25.60 5.87 -2.68
N PRO A 140 26.45 6.33 -3.61
CA PRO A 140 27.84 5.89 -3.69
C PRO A 140 28.57 6.04 -2.35
N GLY A 141 29.18 4.96 -1.88
CA GLY A 141 29.92 4.94 -0.61
C GLY A 141 29.05 4.88 0.66
N ALA A 142 27.73 4.80 0.54
CA ALA A 142 26.89 4.57 1.70
C ALA A 142 26.94 3.08 2.08
N ASP A 143 27.24 2.82 3.35
CA ASP A 143 27.12 1.52 4.00
C ASP A 143 25.84 1.52 4.82
N LEU A 144 24.87 0.69 4.44
CA LEU A 144 23.56 0.62 5.07
C LEU A 144 23.19 -0.82 5.35
N GLY A 145 23.20 -1.18 6.63
CA GLY A 145 22.71 -2.47 7.12
C GLY A 145 21.23 -2.43 7.53
N VAL A 146 20.67 -3.61 7.72
CA VAL A 146 19.25 -3.75 8.15
C VAL A 146 19.03 -3.11 9.53
N ASP A 147 19.98 -3.21 10.45
CA ASP A 147 19.87 -2.65 11.81
C ASP A 147 19.86 -1.11 11.78
N GLN A 148 20.71 -0.51 10.96
CA GLN A 148 20.74 0.94 10.79
C GLN A 148 19.41 1.44 10.19
N LEU A 149 18.86 0.70 9.23
CA LEU A 149 17.56 1.01 8.65
C LEU A 149 16.44 0.87 9.68
N ALA A 150 16.43 -0.20 10.47
CA ALA A 150 15.46 -0.41 11.55
C ALA A 150 15.53 0.72 12.61
N ALA A 151 16.73 1.12 13.00
CA ALA A 151 16.96 2.26 13.91
C ALA A 151 16.46 3.58 13.31
N TYR A 152 16.64 3.80 12.00
CA TYR A 152 16.10 4.96 11.34
C TYR A 152 14.56 4.96 11.39
N PHE A 153 13.90 3.84 11.08
CA PHE A 153 12.44 3.71 11.18
C PHE A 153 11.96 4.00 12.63
N GLU A 154 12.68 3.51 13.63
CA GLU A 154 12.41 3.82 15.04
C GLU A 154 12.47 5.31 15.33
N SER A 155 13.51 5.99 14.86
CA SER A 155 13.69 7.44 15.04
C SER A 155 12.56 8.27 14.40
N ARG A 156 11.86 7.68 13.40
CA ARG A 156 10.70 8.27 12.74
C ARG A 156 9.37 7.89 13.41
N GLY A 157 9.43 7.19 14.55
CA GLY A 157 8.25 6.78 15.31
C GLY A 157 7.53 5.53 14.76
N ALA A 158 8.17 4.77 13.88
CA ALA A 158 7.59 3.52 13.39
C ALA A 158 7.58 2.46 14.49
N ALA A 159 6.42 1.83 14.71
CA ALA A 159 6.29 0.71 15.64
C ALA A 159 7.21 -0.44 15.24
N VAL A 160 7.63 -1.27 16.20
CA VAL A 160 8.57 -2.38 15.98
C VAL A 160 8.13 -3.30 14.84
N PHE A 161 6.83 -3.62 14.77
CA PHE A 161 6.29 -4.51 13.74
C PHE A 161 6.23 -3.89 12.32
N LYS A 162 6.53 -2.59 12.19
CA LYS A 162 6.60 -1.84 10.92
C LYS A 162 8.03 -1.66 10.41
N ARG A 163 9.03 -2.12 11.15
CA ARG A 163 10.44 -1.96 10.78
C ARG A 163 10.87 -3.05 9.81
N PRO A 164 11.69 -2.76 8.80
CA PRO A 164 12.25 -3.77 7.92
C PRO A 164 13.11 -4.79 8.69
N GLU A 165 12.93 -6.06 8.36
CA GLU A 165 13.67 -7.20 8.91
C GLU A 165 14.64 -7.81 7.87
N ARG A 166 14.53 -7.34 6.62
CA ARG A 166 15.43 -7.71 5.52
C ARG A 166 15.75 -6.50 4.68
N LEU A 167 17.00 -6.43 4.22
CA LEU A 167 17.48 -5.43 3.28
C LEU A 167 17.95 -6.12 2.00
N ARG A 168 17.60 -5.57 0.84
CA ARG A 168 18.13 -5.94 -0.45
C ARG A 168 18.64 -4.71 -1.17
N VAL A 169 19.89 -4.76 -1.60
CA VAL A 169 20.53 -3.67 -2.36
C VAL A 169 20.44 -4.00 -3.84
N VAL A 170 19.99 -3.03 -4.62
CA VAL A 170 19.89 -3.13 -6.08
C VAL A 170 20.48 -1.90 -6.75
N ALA A 171 20.88 -2.03 -8.01
CA ALA A 171 21.38 -0.90 -8.79
C ALA A 171 20.28 0.09 -9.19
N GLN A 172 19.04 -0.42 -9.35
CA GLN A 172 17.83 0.37 -9.64
C GLN A 172 16.59 -0.39 -9.22
N LEU A 173 15.53 0.33 -8.82
CA LEU A 173 14.24 -0.29 -8.55
C LEU A 173 13.55 -0.73 -9.86
N PRO A 174 12.86 -1.88 -9.86
CA PRO A 174 12.10 -2.33 -11.02
C PRO A 174 10.89 -1.40 -11.24
N ARG A 175 10.78 -0.88 -12.46
CA ARG A 175 9.72 0.06 -12.85
C ARG A 175 9.00 -0.40 -14.11
N ASN A 176 7.72 -0.12 -14.18
CA ASN A 176 6.95 -0.28 -15.41
C ASN A 176 7.24 0.87 -16.41
N PRO A 177 6.74 0.79 -17.67
CA PRO A 177 6.99 1.83 -18.68
C PRO A 177 6.53 3.24 -18.31
N VAL A 178 5.60 3.37 -17.34
CA VAL A 178 5.14 4.67 -16.84
C VAL A 178 5.87 5.12 -15.56
N GLY A 179 6.99 4.46 -15.22
CA GLY A 179 7.86 4.86 -14.13
C GLY A 179 7.43 4.39 -12.72
N LYS A 180 6.32 3.65 -12.57
CA LYS A 180 5.88 3.15 -11.27
C LYS A 180 6.65 1.89 -10.87
N VAL A 181 7.04 1.81 -9.59
CA VAL A 181 7.70 0.63 -9.00
C VAL A 181 6.78 -0.60 -9.10
N VAL A 182 7.33 -1.73 -9.57
CA VAL A 182 6.62 -3.00 -9.75
C VAL A 182 6.82 -3.88 -8.52
N ARG A 183 5.86 -3.88 -7.59
CA ARG A 183 5.98 -4.62 -6.32
C ARG A 183 6.13 -6.13 -6.49
N ALA A 184 5.56 -6.72 -7.54
CA ALA A 184 5.77 -8.15 -7.82
C ALA A 184 7.24 -8.48 -8.09
N GLU A 185 7.99 -7.58 -8.72
CA GLU A 185 9.43 -7.75 -8.93
C GLU A 185 10.21 -7.51 -7.63
N LEU A 186 9.78 -6.56 -6.79
CA LEU A 186 10.36 -6.39 -5.44
C LEU A 186 10.21 -7.66 -4.61
N LEU A 187 9.05 -8.33 -4.67
CA LEU A 187 8.83 -9.59 -3.97
C LEU A 187 9.80 -10.68 -4.45
N ARG A 188 10.03 -10.78 -5.76
CA ARG A 188 11.03 -11.72 -6.31
C ARG A 188 12.43 -11.42 -5.78
N ILE A 189 12.81 -10.14 -5.71
CA ILE A 189 14.11 -9.71 -5.15
C ILE A 189 14.18 -10.05 -3.66
N ALA A 190 13.11 -9.77 -2.90
CA ALA A 190 13.06 -10.04 -1.48
C ALA A 190 13.15 -11.54 -1.14
N THR A 191 12.58 -12.41 -1.99
CA THR A 191 12.56 -13.87 -1.79
C THR A 191 13.70 -14.60 -2.47
N ALA A 192 14.45 -13.94 -3.36
CA ALA A 192 15.62 -14.55 -3.98
C ALA A 192 16.63 -15.02 -2.91
N PRO A 193 17.25 -16.20 -3.09
CA PRO A 193 18.36 -16.60 -2.23
C PRO A 193 19.46 -15.55 -2.38
N GLY A 194 19.68 -14.76 -1.33
CA GLY A 194 20.75 -13.79 -1.26
C GLY A 194 21.90 -14.38 -0.49
N ASN A 195 23.12 -13.94 -0.76
CA ASN A 195 24.18 -14.08 0.22
C ASN A 195 23.68 -13.37 1.48
N GLU A 196 23.24 -14.13 2.47
CA GLU A 196 23.09 -13.62 3.82
C GLU A 196 24.50 -13.24 4.24
N GLU A 197 24.82 -11.96 4.21
CA GLU A 197 25.97 -11.47 4.95
C GLU A 197 25.65 -11.74 6.42
N ALA A 198 26.24 -12.85 6.90
CA ALA A 198 26.29 -13.17 8.31
C ALA A 198 27.03 -12.01 9.00
N GLY A 199 26.31 -11.26 9.80
CA GLY A 199 26.85 -10.32 10.77
C GLY A 199 27.05 -10.99 12.12
#